data_416ee5cd2aafea9727ffb7b496b0c496
#
_entry.id   416ee5cd2aafea9727ffb7b496b0c496
#
_cell.length_a   1.000
_cell.length_b   1.000
_cell.length_c   1.000
_cell.angle_alpha   90.00
_cell.angle_beta   90.00
_cell.angle_gamma   90.00
#
_symmetry.space_group_name_H-M   'P 1'
#
loop_
_entity.id
_entity.type
_entity.pdbx_description
1 polymer ?
#
loop_
_entity_poly.entity_id
_entity_poly.type
_entity_poly.pdbx_seq_one_letter_code
_entity_poly.pdbx_strand_id
1 'polypeptide(L)'
;VWTWGNNEYGQLGDGSVSCAYEPINVTALNGKDIVSVHAGEYHSIALTRDGEVYTWGHNDYGQLGLGNASIVVSTPQKVESLPEIVSISAGKQHTMVLGADGYVYSFGDNSLGQLGAPSKDTSKRSSTPVVAQGLNKVISISIGAGGSATKAVRYDGTLWGWGENSNHQIDNTNNRYYAYPVQIDLGDEFNGHILRTYDGLYHVVAMLDNGRIISWGANSEGQLGQGIDESGSLLYYAPDYVDVFDGTNNYAVDISVGALHNLAITA
;
A
#
# COMPACT_ATOMS: atom_id res chain seq x y z
N VAL A 1 -14.11 2.68 -15.62
CA VAL A 1 -12.72 3.05 -15.30
C VAL A 1 -12.10 3.78 -16.47
N TRP A 2 -11.36 4.85 -16.20
CA TRP A 2 -10.66 5.66 -17.18
C TRP A 2 -9.18 5.71 -16.84
N THR A 3 -8.31 5.58 -17.84
CA THR A 3 -6.84 5.52 -17.67
C THR A 3 -6.15 6.39 -18.74
N TRP A 4 -4.97 6.92 -18.41
CA TRP A 4 -4.12 7.71 -19.33
C TRP A 4 -2.68 7.75 -18.81
N GLY A 5 -1.75 8.16 -19.68
CA GLY A 5 -0.33 8.27 -19.38
C GLY A 5 0.50 7.16 -20.02
N ASN A 6 1.53 6.71 -19.31
CA ASN A 6 2.44 5.65 -19.77
C ASN A 6 1.74 4.31 -19.91
N ASN A 7 2.05 3.56 -20.95
CA ASN A 7 1.46 2.26 -21.27
C ASN A 7 2.47 1.22 -21.78
N GLU A 8 3.73 1.41 -21.50
CA GLU A 8 4.81 0.52 -22.00
C GLU A 8 4.59 -0.96 -21.63
N TYR A 9 3.92 -1.21 -20.50
CA TYR A 9 3.58 -2.55 -20.00
C TYR A 9 2.08 -2.87 -20.09
N GLY A 10 1.29 -2.10 -20.83
CA GLY A 10 -0.15 -2.33 -20.94
C GLY A 10 -0.94 -1.92 -19.68
N GLN A 11 -0.37 -1.09 -18.80
CA GLN A 11 -0.97 -0.67 -17.52
C GLN A 11 -2.24 0.19 -17.67
N LEU A 12 -2.54 0.68 -18.88
CA LEU A 12 -3.80 1.37 -19.16
C LEU A 12 -4.98 0.41 -19.40
N GLY A 13 -4.72 -0.86 -19.77
CA GLY A 13 -5.75 -1.89 -19.84
C GLY A 13 -6.66 -1.84 -21.06
N ASP A 14 -6.26 -1.11 -22.10
CA ASP A 14 -7.02 -0.91 -23.34
C ASP A 14 -6.74 -1.96 -24.44
N GLY A 15 -5.85 -2.93 -24.13
CA GLY A 15 -5.38 -3.95 -25.07
C GLY A 15 -4.13 -3.54 -25.85
N SER A 16 -3.64 -2.31 -25.69
CA SER A 16 -2.44 -1.78 -26.34
C SER A 16 -1.26 -1.66 -25.36
N VAL A 17 -0.11 -1.23 -25.87
CA VAL A 17 1.07 -0.81 -25.12
C VAL A 17 1.50 0.62 -25.52
N SER A 18 0.59 1.39 -26.09
CA SER A 18 0.84 2.77 -26.51
C SER A 18 0.38 3.75 -25.43
N CYS A 19 1.19 4.77 -25.13
CA CYS A 19 0.82 5.84 -24.20
C CYS A 19 -0.46 6.55 -24.64
N ALA A 20 -1.31 6.92 -23.70
CA ALA A 20 -2.49 7.72 -23.93
C ALA A 20 -2.30 9.15 -23.40
N TYR A 21 -2.49 10.13 -24.25
CA TYR A 21 -2.40 11.57 -23.90
C TYR A 21 -3.73 12.16 -23.46
N GLU A 22 -4.79 11.39 -23.60
CA GLU A 22 -6.15 11.73 -23.15
C GLU A 22 -6.74 10.51 -22.39
N PRO A 23 -7.70 10.72 -21.49
CA PRO A 23 -8.36 9.62 -20.79
C PRO A 23 -9.05 8.65 -21.76
N ILE A 24 -8.73 7.35 -21.63
CA ILE A 24 -9.35 6.26 -22.39
C ILE A 24 -10.18 5.37 -21.47
N ASN A 25 -11.29 4.85 -21.98
CA ASN A 25 -12.15 3.94 -21.23
C ASN A 25 -11.60 2.50 -21.26
N VAL A 26 -11.46 1.88 -20.09
CA VAL A 26 -11.10 0.46 -19.97
C VAL A 26 -12.33 -0.39 -20.23
N THR A 27 -12.62 -0.66 -21.51
CA THR A 27 -13.87 -1.30 -21.96
C THR A 27 -14.09 -2.70 -21.38
N ALA A 28 -13.03 -3.44 -21.06
CA ALA A 28 -13.09 -4.76 -20.43
C ALA A 28 -13.71 -4.73 -19.02
N LEU A 29 -13.77 -3.55 -18.37
CA LEU A 29 -14.40 -3.36 -17.07
C LEU A 29 -15.82 -2.77 -17.17
N ASN A 30 -16.33 -2.49 -18.38
CA ASN A 30 -17.68 -1.98 -18.55
C ASN A 30 -18.71 -3.01 -18.05
N GLY A 31 -19.71 -2.55 -17.31
CA GLY A 31 -20.75 -3.40 -16.70
C GLY A 31 -20.30 -4.10 -15.40
N LYS A 32 -19.04 -3.94 -14.97
CA LYS A 32 -18.58 -4.35 -13.64
C LYS A 32 -18.75 -3.20 -12.67
N ASP A 33 -19.33 -3.46 -11.50
CA ASP A 33 -19.53 -2.44 -10.45
C ASP A 33 -18.21 -2.19 -9.71
N ILE A 34 -17.28 -1.44 -10.36
CA ILE A 34 -15.96 -1.11 -9.79
C ILE A 34 -16.13 -0.07 -8.68
N VAL A 35 -15.63 -0.40 -7.49
CA VAL A 35 -15.70 0.45 -6.29
C VAL A 35 -14.34 1.02 -5.86
N SER A 36 -13.23 0.43 -6.30
CA SER A 36 -11.89 0.92 -6.01
C SER A 36 -10.92 0.61 -7.14
N VAL A 37 -9.95 1.49 -7.35
CA VAL A 37 -8.82 1.29 -8.26
C VAL A 37 -7.54 1.77 -7.61
N HIS A 38 -6.43 1.06 -7.86
CA HIS A 38 -5.09 1.48 -7.46
C HIS A 38 -4.10 1.28 -8.61
N ALA A 39 -3.05 2.09 -8.61
CA ALA A 39 -1.93 1.98 -9.53
C ALA A 39 -0.65 1.65 -8.75
N GLY A 40 0.04 0.59 -9.16
CA GLY A 40 1.43 0.35 -8.78
C GLY A 40 2.40 1.12 -9.69
N GLU A 41 3.68 0.74 -9.70
CA GLU A 41 4.65 1.41 -10.58
C GLU A 41 4.32 1.21 -12.07
N TYR A 42 4.00 -0.04 -12.48
CA TYR A 42 3.69 -0.41 -13.86
C TYR A 42 2.54 -1.41 -13.97
N HIS A 43 1.72 -1.54 -12.96
CA HIS A 43 0.53 -2.38 -13.00
C HIS A 43 -0.66 -1.68 -12.35
N SER A 44 -1.82 -2.16 -12.68
CA SER A 44 -3.10 -1.59 -12.24
C SER A 44 -3.97 -2.67 -11.64
N ILE A 45 -4.81 -2.29 -10.68
CA ILE A 45 -5.72 -3.16 -9.97
C ILE A 45 -7.08 -2.48 -9.80
N ALA A 46 -8.15 -3.24 -9.94
CA ALA A 46 -9.51 -2.80 -9.70
C ALA A 46 -10.27 -3.82 -8.83
N LEU A 47 -11.12 -3.31 -7.95
CA LEU A 47 -11.99 -4.09 -7.07
C LEU A 47 -13.45 -3.82 -7.44
N THR A 48 -14.22 -4.87 -7.59
CA THR A 48 -15.68 -4.79 -7.75
C THR A 48 -16.39 -4.77 -6.40
N ARG A 49 -17.64 -4.35 -6.39
CA ARG A 49 -18.51 -4.40 -5.19
C ARG A 49 -18.70 -5.82 -4.64
N ASP A 50 -18.68 -6.81 -5.52
CA ASP A 50 -18.83 -8.24 -5.16
C ASP A 50 -17.50 -8.89 -4.72
N GLY A 51 -16.45 -8.08 -4.51
CA GLY A 51 -15.16 -8.55 -3.99
C GLY A 51 -14.27 -9.22 -5.03
N GLU A 52 -14.55 -9.10 -6.33
CA GLU A 52 -13.67 -9.59 -7.39
C GLU A 52 -12.52 -8.61 -7.64
N VAL A 53 -11.33 -9.14 -7.85
CA VAL A 53 -10.12 -8.37 -8.14
C VAL A 53 -9.69 -8.59 -9.59
N TYR A 54 -9.44 -7.50 -10.30
CA TYR A 54 -8.90 -7.47 -11.65
C TYR A 54 -7.54 -6.80 -11.66
N THR A 55 -6.56 -7.40 -12.34
CA THR A 55 -5.19 -6.89 -12.44
C THR A 55 -4.73 -6.86 -13.90
N TRP A 56 -3.87 -5.91 -14.25
CA TRP A 56 -3.26 -5.81 -15.58
C TRP A 56 -1.99 -4.95 -15.55
N GLY A 57 -1.22 -4.97 -16.62
CA GLY A 57 0.06 -4.29 -16.74
C GLY A 57 1.26 -5.23 -16.66
N HIS A 58 2.33 -4.78 -16.03
CA HIS A 58 3.59 -5.50 -15.85
C HIS A 58 3.46 -6.68 -14.88
N ASN A 59 4.14 -7.81 -15.20
CA ASN A 59 4.00 -9.06 -14.43
C ASN A 59 5.31 -9.86 -14.26
N ASP A 60 6.47 -9.26 -14.48
CA ASP A 60 7.76 -9.96 -14.35
C ASP A 60 8.00 -10.59 -12.97
N TYR A 61 7.43 -9.98 -11.93
CA TYR A 61 7.54 -10.44 -10.55
C TYR A 61 6.31 -11.25 -10.11
N GLY A 62 5.30 -11.42 -10.99
CA GLY A 62 4.04 -12.06 -10.65
C GLY A 62 3.06 -11.14 -9.92
N GLN A 63 3.25 -9.81 -10.01
CA GLN A 63 2.45 -8.80 -9.31
C GLN A 63 0.99 -8.72 -9.75
N LEU A 64 0.60 -9.47 -10.78
CA LEU A 64 -0.80 -9.62 -11.19
C LEU A 64 -1.52 -10.79 -10.50
N GLY A 65 -0.79 -11.72 -9.87
CA GLY A 65 -1.40 -12.85 -9.14
C GLY A 65 -2.07 -13.91 -10.01
N LEU A 66 -1.84 -13.92 -11.32
CA LEU A 66 -2.56 -14.74 -12.31
C LEU A 66 -2.01 -16.17 -12.46
N GLY A 67 -0.92 -16.50 -11.75
CA GLY A 67 -0.30 -17.84 -11.81
C GLY A 67 0.44 -18.13 -13.11
N ASN A 68 0.56 -17.16 -14.01
CA ASN A 68 1.20 -17.31 -15.31
C ASN A 68 2.51 -16.49 -15.39
N ALA A 69 3.31 -16.77 -16.43
CA ALA A 69 4.60 -16.13 -16.68
C ALA A 69 4.53 -15.05 -17.77
N SER A 70 3.35 -14.57 -18.14
CA SER A 70 3.22 -13.47 -19.11
C SER A 70 3.78 -12.20 -18.51
N ILE A 71 4.76 -11.56 -19.18
CA ILE A 71 5.45 -10.35 -18.71
C ILE A 71 4.52 -9.12 -18.80
N VAL A 72 3.67 -9.08 -19.81
CA VAL A 72 2.74 -7.99 -20.08
C VAL A 72 1.32 -8.55 -20.24
N VAL A 73 0.38 -7.96 -19.52
CA VAL A 73 -1.07 -8.26 -19.63
C VAL A 73 -1.79 -6.93 -19.86
N SER A 74 -2.10 -6.63 -21.13
CA SER A 74 -2.62 -5.33 -21.54
C SER A 74 -4.13 -5.14 -21.37
N THR A 75 -4.84 -6.16 -20.84
CA THR A 75 -6.27 -6.08 -20.52
C THR A 75 -6.53 -6.61 -19.12
N PRO A 76 -7.49 -6.04 -18.37
CA PRO A 76 -7.87 -6.54 -17.05
C PRO A 76 -8.19 -8.04 -17.04
N GLN A 77 -7.53 -8.77 -16.12
CA GLN A 77 -7.76 -10.20 -15.89
C GLN A 77 -8.19 -10.41 -14.44
N LYS A 78 -9.19 -11.26 -14.22
CA LYS A 78 -9.62 -11.63 -12.86
C LYS A 78 -8.59 -12.51 -12.17
N VAL A 79 -8.33 -12.26 -10.91
CA VAL A 79 -7.51 -13.12 -10.03
C VAL A 79 -8.42 -14.16 -9.39
N GLU A 80 -8.48 -15.36 -9.96
CA GLU A 80 -9.47 -16.39 -9.59
C GLU A 80 -9.24 -17.06 -8.23
N SER A 81 -8.03 -16.98 -7.68
CA SER A 81 -7.64 -17.69 -6.44
C SER A 81 -7.83 -16.89 -5.16
N LEU A 82 -8.51 -15.74 -5.23
CA LEU A 82 -8.81 -14.90 -4.08
C LEU A 82 -10.20 -15.19 -3.49
N PRO A 83 -10.39 -15.05 -2.17
CA PRO A 83 -11.71 -14.98 -1.57
C PRO A 83 -12.39 -13.64 -1.94
N GLU A 84 -13.56 -13.37 -1.36
CA GLU A 84 -14.17 -12.04 -1.41
C GLU A 84 -13.22 -10.99 -0.81
N ILE A 85 -12.87 -9.95 -1.58
CA ILE A 85 -11.93 -8.90 -1.21
C ILE A 85 -12.68 -7.61 -0.88
N VAL A 86 -12.23 -6.93 0.19
CA VAL A 86 -12.82 -5.67 0.69
C VAL A 86 -11.91 -4.46 0.54
N SER A 87 -10.60 -4.67 0.32
CA SER A 87 -9.64 -3.59 0.10
C SER A 87 -8.46 -4.04 -0.74
N ILE A 88 -7.90 -3.13 -1.53
CA ILE A 88 -6.77 -3.37 -2.43
C ILE A 88 -5.70 -2.31 -2.23
N SER A 89 -4.43 -2.69 -2.42
CA SER A 89 -3.30 -1.76 -2.44
C SER A 89 -2.22 -2.28 -3.37
N ALA A 90 -1.54 -1.37 -4.08
CA ALA A 90 -0.51 -1.70 -5.04
C ALA A 90 0.78 -0.93 -4.72
N GLY A 91 1.89 -1.66 -4.61
CA GLY A 91 3.21 -1.11 -4.41
C GLY A 91 4.03 -1.06 -5.70
N LYS A 92 5.36 -1.03 -5.56
CA LYS A 92 6.27 -0.98 -6.69
C LYS A 92 6.09 -2.18 -7.63
N GLN A 93 6.25 -3.39 -7.11
CA GLN A 93 6.25 -4.64 -7.86
C GLN A 93 5.51 -5.75 -7.10
N HIS A 94 4.60 -5.37 -6.22
CA HIS A 94 3.75 -6.30 -5.48
C HIS A 94 2.36 -5.72 -5.27
N THR A 95 1.43 -6.60 -5.03
CA THR A 95 0.03 -6.28 -4.76
C THR A 95 -0.39 -6.90 -3.45
N MET A 96 -1.19 -6.18 -2.68
CA MET A 96 -1.79 -6.64 -1.45
C MET A 96 -3.29 -6.42 -1.48
N VAL A 97 -4.03 -7.38 -1.00
CA VAL A 97 -5.49 -7.30 -0.89
C VAL A 97 -5.95 -7.82 0.48
N LEU A 98 -7.01 -7.25 1.00
CA LEU A 98 -7.63 -7.64 2.26
C LEU A 98 -8.89 -8.43 1.98
N GLY A 99 -8.96 -9.68 2.46
CA GLY A 99 -10.13 -10.50 2.39
C GLY A 99 -11.21 -10.09 3.41
N ALA A 100 -12.47 -10.32 3.09
CA ALA A 100 -13.59 -10.20 4.03
C ALA A 100 -13.43 -11.12 5.25
N ASP A 101 -12.60 -12.15 5.14
CA ASP A 101 -12.20 -13.07 6.21
C ASP A 101 -11.17 -12.47 7.19
N GLY A 102 -10.69 -11.24 6.94
CA GLY A 102 -9.72 -10.52 7.76
C GLY A 102 -8.27 -10.97 7.58
N TYR A 103 -7.97 -11.77 6.52
CA TYR A 103 -6.60 -12.12 6.15
C TYR A 103 -6.08 -11.22 5.03
N VAL A 104 -4.76 -11.07 5.01
CA VAL A 104 -4.06 -10.31 3.97
C VAL A 104 -3.46 -11.29 2.97
N TYR A 105 -3.75 -11.06 1.70
CA TYR A 105 -3.23 -11.82 0.57
C TYR A 105 -2.30 -10.92 -0.24
N SER A 106 -1.12 -11.44 -0.60
CA SER A 106 -0.10 -10.68 -1.32
C SER A 106 0.48 -11.49 -2.46
N PHE A 107 0.92 -10.83 -3.52
CA PHE A 107 1.59 -11.46 -4.66
C PHE A 107 2.52 -10.46 -5.37
N GLY A 108 3.49 -10.96 -6.09
CA GLY A 108 4.53 -10.18 -6.73
C GLY A 108 5.92 -10.41 -6.15
N ASP A 109 6.77 -9.37 -6.14
CA ASP A 109 8.11 -9.39 -5.59
C ASP A 109 8.10 -9.62 -4.08
N ASN A 110 9.06 -10.43 -3.61
CA ASN A 110 9.32 -10.74 -2.20
C ASN A 110 10.82 -10.64 -1.84
N SER A 111 11.59 -9.90 -2.62
CA SER A 111 13.04 -9.77 -2.42
C SER A 111 13.40 -9.13 -1.09
N LEU A 112 12.53 -8.28 -0.56
CA LEU A 112 12.61 -7.60 0.74
C LEU A 112 11.56 -8.13 1.74
N GLY A 113 10.92 -9.27 1.46
CA GLY A 113 9.90 -9.84 2.35
C GLY A 113 8.54 -9.16 2.29
N GLN A 114 8.27 -8.30 1.30
CA GLN A 114 7.07 -7.48 1.20
C GLN A 114 5.75 -8.26 1.05
N LEU A 115 5.80 -9.56 0.79
CA LEU A 115 4.61 -10.42 0.82
C LEU A 115 4.22 -10.89 2.23
N GLY A 116 5.12 -10.73 3.24
CA GLY A 116 4.87 -11.18 4.60
C GLY A 116 4.74 -12.70 4.74
N ALA A 117 5.18 -13.45 3.76
CA ALA A 117 5.06 -14.90 3.68
C ALA A 117 6.35 -15.52 3.09
N PRO A 118 6.67 -16.80 3.40
CA PRO A 118 7.81 -17.45 2.78
C PRO A 118 7.60 -17.53 1.26
N SER A 119 8.67 -17.25 0.51
CA SER A 119 8.66 -17.53 -0.92
C SER A 119 8.56 -19.04 -1.14
N LYS A 120 7.66 -19.46 -2.02
CA LYS A 120 7.52 -20.88 -2.37
C LYS A 120 8.68 -21.40 -3.22
N ASP A 121 9.44 -20.49 -3.78
CA ASP A 121 10.60 -20.80 -4.62
C ASP A 121 11.81 -19.91 -4.28
N THR A 122 12.97 -20.20 -4.89
CA THR A 122 14.21 -19.43 -4.73
C THR A 122 14.20 -18.08 -5.43
N SER A 123 13.16 -17.77 -6.21
CA SER A 123 13.06 -16.54 -6.99
C SER A 123 12.64 -15.33 -6.16
N LYS A 124 12.29 -15.53 -4.88
CA LYS A 124 11.83 -14.46 -3.98
C LYS A 124 10.66 -13.66 -4.56
N ARG A 125 9.68 -14.36 -5.16
CA ARG A 125 8.44 -13.77 -5.71
C ARG A 125 7.31 -14.79 -5.66
N SER A 126 6.07 -14.34 -5.81
CA SER A 126 4.92 -15.22 -5.97
C SER A 126 3.99 -14.70 -7.07
N SER A 127 3.74 -15.53 -8.09
CA SER A 127 2.77 -15.24 -9.15
C SER A 127 1.32 -15.62 -8.76
N THR A 128 1.14 -16.21 -7.59
CA THR A 128 -0.19 -16.53 -7.02
C THR A 128 -0.30 -15.91 -5.64
N PRO A 129 -1.52 -15.56 -5.18
CA PRO A 129 -1.73 -15.04 -3.84
C PRO A 129 -1.16 -15.95 -2.75
N VAL A 130 -0.46 -15.36 -1.79
CA VAL A 130 0.01 -15.99 -0.54
C VAL A 130 -0.53 -15.21 0.65
N VAL A 131 -0.80 -15.91 1.75
CA VAL A 131 -1.32 -15.28 2.98
C VAL A 131 -0.17 -14.76 3.81
N ALA A 132 -0.24 -13.49 4.26
CA ALA A 132 0.71 -12.93 5.21
C ALA A 132 0.64 -13.71 6.54
N GLN A 133 1.80 -14.17 7.03
CA GLN A 133 1.83 -15.05 8.20
C GLN A 133 1.61 -14.30 9.53
N GLY A 134 0.89 -14.94 10.43
CA GLY A 134 0.68 -14.42 11.79
C GLY A 134 -0.34 -13.28 11.89
N LEU A 135 -0.92 -12.85 10.77
CA LEU A 135 -1.95 -11.80 10.74
C LEU A 135 -3.36 -12.38 10.58
N ASN A 136 -4.28 -11.82 11.33
CA ASN A 136 -5.72 -12.02 11.19
C ASN A 136 -6.47 -10.80 11.75
N LYS A 137 -7.77 -10.72 11.53
CA LYS A 137 -8.62 -9.60 11.96
C LYS A 137 -8.09 -8.24 11.52
N VAL A 138 -7.49 -8.21 10.33
CA VAL A 138 -7.03 -6.97 9.69
C VAL A 138 -8.25 -6.18 9.22
N ILE A 139 -8.23 -4.87 9.40
CA ILE A 139 -9.30 -3.93 9.02
C ILE A 139 -8.83 -2.89 7.99
N SER A 140 -7.52 -2.66 7.88
CA SER A 140 -6.94 -1.72 6.93
C SER A 140 -5.58 -2.20 6.47
N ILE A 141 -5.25 -1.91 5.22
CA ILE A 141 -3.97 -2.23 4.57
C ILE A 141 -3.46 -1.02 3.82
N SER A 142 -2.14 -0.83 3.77
CA SER A 142 -1.50 0.20 2.94
C SER A 142 -0.14 -0.23 2.43
N ILE A 143 0.19 0.27 1.23
CA ILE A 143 1.51 0.20 0.62
C ILE A 143 1.79 1.58 0.02
N GLY A 144 2.99 2.11 0.22
CA GLY A 144 3.41 3.36 -0.41
C GLY A 144 3.50 3.25 -1.93
N ALA A 145 3.06 4.28 -2.65
CA ALA A 145 3.18 4.38 -4.10
C ALA A 145 4.66 4.27 -4.52
N GLY A 146 5.01 3.20 -5.21
CA GLY A 146 6.39 2.89 -5.57
C GLY A 146 7.24 2.32 -4.43
N GLY A 147 6.67 2.09 -3.24
CA GLY A 147 7.35 1.52 -2.07
C GLY A 147 7.31 0.00 -2.02
N SER A 148 8.14 -0.56 -1.13
CA SER A 148 8.19 -1.99 -0.80
C SER A 148 7.94 -2.25 0.69
N ALA A 149 7.57 -1.22 1.45
CA ALA A 149 7.10 -1.34 2.83
C ALA A 149 5.59 -1.55 2.85
N THR A 150 5.13 -2.45 3.68
CA THR A 150 3.73 -2.90 3.77
C THR A 150 3.22 -2.71 5.18
N LYS A 151 1.99 -2.24 5.35
CA LYS A 151 1.35 -2.05 6.66
C LYS A 151 -0.03 -2.68 6.72
N ALA A 152 -0.40 -3.10 7.91
CA ALA A 152 -1.75 -3.57 8.24
C ALA A 152 -2.17 -3.10 9.63
N VAL A 153 -3.40 -2.65 9.75
CA VAL A 153 -4.04 -2.33 11.05
C VAL A 153 -5.00 -3.44 11.38
N ARG A 154 -4.92 -3.96 12.60
CA ARG A 154 -5.86 -4.95 13.13
C ARG A 154 -7.02 -4.29 13.83
N TYR A 155 -8.11 -5.05 14.02
CA TYR A 155 -9.31 -4.63 14.73
C TYR A 155 -9.05 -4.16 16.18
N ASP A 156 -7.99 -4.66 16.82
CA ASP A 156 -7.56 -4.25 18.16
C ASP A 156 -6.75 -2.94 18.17
N GLY A 157 -6.63 -2.26 17.02
CA GLY A 157 -5.88 -1.00 16.85
C GLY A 157 -4.37 -1.18 16.74
N THR A 158 -3.86 -2.42 16.78
CA THR A 158 -2.41 -2.67 16.61
C THR A 158 -1.99 -2.50 15.16
N LEU A 159 -0.83 -1.86 14.98
CA LEU A 159 -0.20 -1.67 13.67
C LEU A 159 0.87 -2.74 13.44
N TRP A 160 0.90 -3.28 12.25
CA TRP A 160 1.85 -4.28 11.81
C TRP A 160 2.54 -3.84 10.52
N GLY A 161 3.83 -4.16 10.38
CA GLY A 161 4.62 -3.82 9.20
C GLY A 161 5.54 -4.94 8.77
N TRP A 162 5.86 -4.98 7.48
CA TRP A 162 6.84 -5.89 6.89
C TRP A 162 7.34 -5.33 5.55
N GLY A 163 8.32 -6.02 4.94
CA GLY A 163 8.98 -5.51 3.75
C GLY A 163 10.11 -4.55 4.10
N GLU A 164 10.33 -3.56 3.27
CA GLU A 164 11.44 -2.60 3.38
C GLU A 164 11.38 -1.76 4.67
N ASN A 165 12.54 -1.60 5.31
CA ASN A 165 12.73 -0.75 6.50
C ASN A 165 13.99 0.13 6.39
N SER A 166 14.50 0.36 5.19
CA SER A 166 15.74 1.14 4.98
C SER A 166 15.63 2.58 5.44
N ASN A 167 14.40 3.09 5.58
CA ASN A 167 14.08 4.44 6.03
C ASN A 167 13.25 4.44 7.32
N HIS A 168 13.40 3.39 8.13
CA HIS A 168 12.73 3.25 9.42
C HIS A 168 11.19 3.32 9.35
N GLN A 169 10.60 2.82 8.25
CA GLN A 169 9.15 2.79 8.05
C GLN A 169 8.44 1.77 8.97
N ILE A 170 9.17 0.82 9.54
CA ILE A 170 8.63 -0.25 10.41
C ILE A 170 9.11 -0.06 11.85
N ASP A 171 10.41 0.09 12.03
CA ASP A 171 11.02 0.35 13.34
C ASP A 171 12.35 1.11 13.21
N ASN A 172 12.87 1.54 14.35
CA ASN A 172 14.13 2.30 14.42
C ASN A 172 15.36 1.38 14.64
N THR A 173 15.29 0.12 14.20
CA THR A 173 16.43 -0.80 14.22
C THR A 173 17.29 -0.67 12.96
N ASN A 174 18.44 -1.33 12.95
CA ASN A 174 19.30 -1.43 11.77
C ASN A 174 18.85 -2.54 10.79
N ASN A 175 17.70 -3.17 11.01
CA ASN A 175 17.14 -4.13 10.08
C ASN A 175 16.68 -3.40 8.82
N ARG A 176 17.17 -3.81 7.67
CA ARG A 176 16.82 -3.18 6.39
C ARG A 176 15.49 -3.66 5.82
N TYR A 177 14.99 -4.79 6.29
CA TYR A 177 13.71 -5.36 5.89
C TYR A 177 13.20 -6.40 6.89
N TYR A 178 11.91 -6.67 6.86
CA TYR A 178 11.24 -7.72 7.62
C TYR A 178 10.52 -8.68 6.66
N ALA A 179 10.88 -9.96 6.71
CA ALA A 179 10.29 -10.98 5.83
C ALA A 179 8.88 -11.41 6.26
N TYR A 180 8.51 -11.11 7.50
CA TYR A 180 7.22 -11.45 8.09
C TYR A 180 6.65 -10.24 8.82
N PRO A 181 5.31 -10.17 8.99
CA PRO A 181 4.68 -9.13 9.78
C PRO A 181 5.25 -9.08 11.20
N VAL A 182 5.66 -7.88 11.62
CA VAL A 182 6.06 -7.55 12.99
C VAL A 182 5.16 -6.44 13.49
N GLN A 183 4.81 -6.46 14.78
CA GLN A 183 4.07 -5.36 15.37
C GLN A 183 4.96 -4.13 15.44
N ILE A 184 4.43 -3.00 14.97
CA ILE A 184 5.09 -1.70 15.08
C ILE A 184 4.73 -1.13 16.45
N ASP A 185 5.76 -0.92 17.27
CA ASP A 185 5.63 -0.22 18.55
C ASP A 185 5.79 1.28 18.32
N LEU A 186 4.72 2.02 18.54
CA LEU A 186 4.73 3.47 18.40
C LEU A 186 5.06 4.20 19.70
N GLY A 187 5.14 3.49 20.83
CA GLY A 187 5.26 4.07 22.16
C GLY A 187 3.90 4.31 22.85
N ASP A 188 3.95 4.45 24.18
CA ASP A 188 2.74 4.61 25.02
C ASP A 188 2.18 6.05 25.02
N GLU A 189 2.89 7.00 24.41
CA GLU A 189 2.51 8.42 24.37
C GLU A 189 1.38 8.74 23.40
N PHE A 190 1.07 7.82 22.48
CA PHE A 190 0.02 8.06 21.48
C PHE A 190 -1.34 7.60 22.02
N ASN A 191 -2.21 8.59 22.23
CA ASN A 191 -3.57 8.35 22.71
C ASN A 191 -4.54 8.21 21.52
N GLY A 192 -5.13 7.04 21.36
CA GLY A 192 -6.08 6.69 20.29
C GLY A 192 -5.71 5.39 19.58
N HIS A 193 -6.69 4.80 18.88
CA HIS A 193 -6.48 3.63 18.05
C HIS A 193 -6.18 4.05 16.61
N ILE A 194 -5.24 3.35 15.97
CA ILE A 194 -4.98 3.58 14.55
C ILE A 194 -6.19 3.09 13.75
N LEU A 195 -6.75 3.96 12.93
CA LEU A 195 -7.79 3.63 11.97
C LEU A 195 -7.21 3.17 10.64
N ARG A 196 -6.24 3.92 10.13
CA ARG A 196 -5.61 3.69 8.83
C ARG A 196 -4.19 4.19 8.81
N THR A 197 -3.38 3.60 7.95
CA THR A 197 -2.09 4.15 7.54
C THR A 197 -2.12 4.51 6.06
N TYR A 198 -1.31 5.47 5.72
CA TYR A 198 -1.07 5.97 4.37
C TYR A 198 0.44 6.04 4.20
N ASP A 199 0.95 5.37 3.19
CA ASP A 199 2.38 5.25 2.99
C ASP A 199 2.83 6.09 1.78
N GLY A 200 3.86 6.90 1.97
CA GLY A 200 4.62 7.51 0.90
C GLY A 200 5.71 6.55 0.40
N LEU A 201 6.67 7.09 -0.35
CA LEU A 201 7.79 6.28 -0.83
C LEU A 201 8.65 5.79 0.35
N TYR A 202 8.90 6.67 1.33
CA TYR A 202 9.82 6.42 2.45
C TYR A 202 9.30 6.91 3.79
N HIS A 203 8.05 7.34 3.88
CA HIS A 203 7.44 7.82 5.12
C HIS A 203 6.04 7.23 5.29
N VAL A 204 5.55 7.28 6.50
CA VAL A 204 4.25 6.76 6.90
C VAL A 204 3.48 7.86 7.62
N VAL A 205 2.19 7.93 7.35
CA VAL A 205 1.24 8.78 8.07
C VAL A 205 0.13 7.89 8.59
N ALA A 206 -0.18 7.97 9.88
CA ALA A 206 -1.28 7.23 10.48
C ALA A 206 -2.35 8.19 11.02
N MET A 207 -3.60 7.85 10.75
CA MET A 207 -4.76 8.55 11.28
C MET A 207 -5.32 7.79 12.47
N LEU A 208 -5.52 8.47 13.58
CA LEU A 208 -6.10 7.94 14.80
C LEU A 208 -7.62 8.15 14.82
N ASP A 209 -8.32 7.37 15.65
CA ASP A 209 -9.77 7.44 15.83
C ASP A 209 -10.26 8.76 16.47
N ASN A 210 -9.36 9.51 17.10
CA ASN A 210 -9.60 10.85 17.64
C ASN A 210 -9.28 11.98 16.64
N GLY A 211 -8.99 11.66 15.36
CA GLY A 211 -8.70 12.62 14.30
C GLY A 211 -7.31 13.25 14.35
N ARG A 212 -6.44 12.80 15.28
CA ARG A 212 -5.03 13.19 15.27
C ARG A 212 -4.26 12.39 14.21
N ILE A 213 -3.15 12.96 13.79
CA ILE A 213 -2.22 12.35 12.84
C ILE A 213 -0.87 12.13 13.53
N ILE A 214 -0.26 10.99 13.30
CA ILE A 214 1.14 10.71 13.60
C ILE A 214 1.87 10.36 12.30
N SER A 215 3.17 10.67 12.24
CA SER A 215 4.01 10.40 11.07
C SER A 215 5.41 9.97 11.49
N TRP A 216 6.07 9.18 10.65
CA TRP A 216 7.45 8.72 10.88
C TRP A 216 8.13 8.26 9.58
N GLY A 217 9.44 7.99 9.65
CA GLY A 217 10.26 7.59 8.52
C GLY A 217 11.09 8.73 7.97
N ALA A 218 11.33 8.76 6.66
CA ALA A 218 12.14 9.80 6.02
C ALA A 218 11.51 11.20 6.11
N ASN A 219 12.36 12.22 6.32
CA ASN A 219 11.93 13.62 6.43
C ASN A 219 12.82 14.62 5.65
N SER A 220 13.58 14.15 4.65
CA SER A 220 14.50 15.03 3.89
C SER A 220 13.82 16.21 3.20
N GLU A 221 12.53 16.07 2.89
CA GLU A 221 11.72 17.09 2.21
C GLU A 221 10.66 17.71 3.14
N GLY A 222 10.71 17.42 4.45
CA GLY A 222 9.73 17.89 5.43
C GLY A 222 8.40 17.12 5.39
N GLN A 223 8.38 15.93 4.79
CA GLN A 223 7.16 15.15 4.56
C GLN A 223 6.50 14.63 5.84
N LEU A 224 7.15 14.70 6.99
CA LEU A 224 6.52 14.32 8.27
C LEU A 224 5.64 15.43 8.85
N GLY A 225 5.84 16.69 8.44
CA GLY A 225 5.07 17.83 8.98
C GLY A 225 5.30 18.11 10.47
N GLN A 226 6.38 17.59 11.04
CA GLN A 226 6.75 17.72 12.47
C GLN A 226 7.67 18.93 12.74
N GLY A 227 7.89 19.78 11.72
CA GLY A 227 8.86 20.89 11.80
C GLY A 227 10.29 20.43 11.60
N ILE A 228 11.23 21.22 12.08
CA ILE A 228 12.69 20.96 12.05
C ILE A 228 13.12 20.78 13.49
N ASP A 229 13.86 19.72 13.80
CA ASP A 229 14.42 19.54 15.15
C ASP A 229 15.48 20.60 15.48
N GLU A 230 15.84 20.72 16.77
CA GLU A 230 16.85 21.69 17.26
C GLU A 230 18.24 21.42 16.66
N SER A 231 18.53 20.24 16.14
CA SER A 231 19.79 19.87 15.50
C SER A 231 19.85 20.23 14.01
N GLY A 232 18.70 20.60 13.41
CA GLY A 232 18.56 20.82 11.97
C GLY A 232 18.67 19.54 11.14
N SER A 233 18.55 18.37 11.77
CA SER A 233 18.56 17.08 11.08
C SER A 233 17.21 16.82 10.45
N LEU A 234 17.21 16.38 9.18
CA LEU A 234 16.01 16.12 8.40
C LEU A 234 15.91 14.65 7.93
N LEU A 235 16.76 13.76 8.48
CA LEU A 235 16.94 12.47 7.82
C LEU A 235 15.86 11.44 8.17
N TYR A 236 15.61 11.15 9.43
CA TYR A 236 14.63 10.17 9.88
C TYR A 236 14.10 10.52 11.25
N TYR A 237 12.82 10.41 11.46
CA TYR A 237 12.20 10.70 12.74
C TYR A 237 11.41 9.50 13.24
N ALA A 238 11.44 9.31 14.56
CA ALA A 238 10.55 8.43 15.28
C ALA A 238 9.09 8.87 15.08
N PRO A 239 8.11 8.01 15.34
CA PRO A 239 6.71 8.41 15.33
C PRO A 239 6.47 9.61 16.23
N ASP A 240 5.81 10.64 15.72
CA ASP A 240 5.41 11.83 16.47
C ASP A 240 4.13 12.43 15.87
N TYR A 241 3.46 13.27 16.68
CA TYR A 241 2.27 13.96 16.24
C TYR A 241 2.58 15.04 15.21
N VAL A 242 1.66 15.20 14.26
CA VAL A 242 1.59 16.39 13.41
C VAL A 242 0.71 17.39 14.13
N ASP A 243 1.30 18.31 14.89
CA ASP A 243 0.67 19.14 15.92
C ASP A 243 -0.53 19.97 15.46
N VAL A 244 -0.61 20.34 14.18
CA VAL A 244 -1.73 21.09 13.64
C VAL A 244 -3.05 20.29 13.71
N PHE A 245 -2.99 18.95 13.79
CA PHE A 245 -4.13 18.07 13.94
C PHE A 245 -4.31 17.67 15.40
N ASP A 246 -4.93 18.54 16.17
CA ASP A 246 -5.05 18.43 17.64
C ASP A 246 -6.19 17.51 18.10
N GLY A 247 -7.02 17.01 17.16
CA GLY A 247 -8.18 16.17 17.45
C GLY A 247 -9.39 16.90 18.01
N THR A 248 -9.34 18.25 18.11
CA THR A 248 -10.45 19.08 18.63
C THR A 248 -10.94 20.10 17.62
N ASN A 249 -10.10 21.09 17.26
CA ASN A 249 -10.45 22.13 16.28
C ASN A 249 -10.00 21.79 14.86
N ASN A 250 -8.95 21.01 14.73
CA ASN A 250 -8.42 20.51 13.47
C ASN A 250 -8.27 18.99 13.57
N TYR A 251 -9.32 18.26 13.23
CA TYR A 251 -9.23 16.81 13.13
C TYR A 251 -9.28 16.36 11.66
N ALA A 252 -8.40 15.45 11.32
CA ALA A 252 -8.35 14.89 9.99
C ALA A 252 -9.51 13.91 9.76
N VAL A 253 -10.15 14.00 8.60
CA VAL A 253 -11.19 13.06 8.17
C VAL A 253 -10.75 12.18 7.02
N ASP A 254 -9.76 12.63 6.24
CA ASP A 254 -9.15 11.84 5.18
C ASP A 254 -7.74 12.36 4.87
N ILE A 255 -6.89 11.46 4.36
CA ILE A 255 -5.50 11.74 4.01
C ILE A 255 -5.19 11.10 2.66
N SER A 256 -4.41 11.78 1.86
CA SER A 256 -3.79 11.24 0.67
C SER A 256 -2.29 11.51 0.69
N VAL A 257 -1.49 10.49 0.42
CA VAL A 257 -0.04 10.55 0.52
C VAL A 257 0.58 10.29 -0.86
N GLY A 258 1.38 11.23 -1.31
CA GLY A 258 2.22 11.10 -2.49
C GLY A 258 3.59 10.51 -2.14
N ALA A 259 4.51 10.48 -3.09
CA ALA A 259 5.85 9.95 -2.86
C ALA A 259 6.58 10.69 -1.72
N LEU A 260 6.53 12.04 -1.70
CA LEU A 260 7.28 12.90 -0.78
C LEU A 260 6.43 14.06 -0.22
N HIS A 261 5.10 13.96 -0.25
CA HIS A 261 4.19 15.00 0.28
C HIS A 261 2.87 14.39 0.73
N ASN A 262 2.11 15.11 1.53
CA ASN A 262 0.82 14.69 2.05
C ASN A 262 -0.23 15.75 1.83
N LEU A 263 -1.47 15.31 1.75
CA LEU A 263 -2.67 16.13 1.74
C LEU A 263 -3.62 15.59 2.81
N ALA A 264 -4.23 16.46 3.60
CA ALA A 264 -5.24 16.08 4.57
C ALA A 264 -6.48 16.95 4.43
N ILE A 265 -7.64 16.36 4.65
CA ILE A 265 -8.92 17.07 4.75
C ILE A 265 -9.31 17.11 6.21
N THR A 266 -9.67 18.29 6.69
CA THR A 266 -10.26 18.50 8.03
C THR A 266 -11.77 18.69 7.92
N ALA A 267 -12.48 18.40 9.00
CA ALA A 267 -13.92 18.65 9.07
C ALA A 267 -14.23 20.11 9.33
#